data_40669d28175a341c92cb23091d362c99
#
_entry.id   40669d28175a341c92cb23091d362c99
#
_cell.length_a   1.000
_cell.length_b   1.000
_cell.length_c   1.000
_cell.angle_alpha   90.00
_cell.angle_beta   90.00
_cell.angle_gamma   90.00
#
_symmetry.space_group_name_H-M   'P 1'
#
loop_
_entity.id
_entity.type
_entity.pdbx_description
1 polymer ?
#
loop_
_entity_poly.entity_id
_entity_poly.type
_entity_poly.pdbx_seq_one_letter_code
_entity_poly.pdbx_strand_id
1 'polypeptide(L)'
;MKCHFIFVSIGLILSLYCSLKMTKTYHNLQDALDNPLDVLILEMSMNTRISMGLHELESLPRVIGLFQNLQSLHLDGNQLTTLPKEIGQLQKLRVLNLAGNQFTSLPKEIGQLQNLERLDLDGNQFTSLPKEIGQLQKLRVLNLAGNQFTSLPKEIGQLQNLERLDLAGNQFTSLPKEIGQLQKLEALNLDHNRFTIFPKEIRQQQSLKWLRLSGDQLKTLPKEILLLQNLQSLHLDSNQLTSLPKEIGQLQSLFELNLQDNKLKTLPKEIGQLQNLQVLRLYSNSFSLKEKQKIQELLPNCEIDFESEGKSESSLTE
;
A
#
# COMPACT_ATOMS: atom_id res chain seq x y z
N MET A 1 32.38 49.14 -31.52
CA MET A 1 32.26 48.61 -30.14
C MET A 1 30.78 48.56 -29.71
N LYS A 2 29.88 47.87 -30.46
CA LYS A 2 28.43 47.78 -30.15
C LYS A 2 27.80 46.40 -30.48
N CYS A 3 28.57 45.36 -30.79
CA CYS A 3 28.00 44.05 -31.14
C CYS A 3 28.25 42.92 -30.11
N HIS A 4 28.88 43.19 -28.94
CA HIS A 4 29.19 42.16 -27.95
C HIS A 4 28.19 42.06 -26.80
N PHE A 5 27.26 43.02 -26.64
CA PHE A 5 26.31 42.99 -25.52
C PHE A 5 24.98 42.26 -25.79
N ILE A 6 24.67 41.93 -27.05
CA ILE A 6 23.38 41.30 -27.41
C ILE A 6 23.46 39.77 -27.28
N PHE A 7 24.64 39.16 -27.47
CA PHE A 7 24.78 37.71 -27.35
C PHE A 7 24.81 37.18 -25.91
N VAL A 8 25.24 38.00 -24.93
CA VAL A 8 25.27 37.61 -23.52
C VAL A 8 23.88 37.63 -22.90
N SER A 9 22.99 38.53 -23.32
CA SER A 9 21.62 38.60 -22.81
C SER A 9 20.72 37.44 -23.31
N ILE A 10 20.93 36.99 -24.56
CA ILE A 10 20.17 35.84 -25.11
C ILE A 10 20.61 34.52 -24.48
N GLY A 11 21.92 34.37 -24.23
CA GLY A 11 22.43 33.17 -23.50
C GLY A 11 21.97 33.08 -22.05
N LEU A 12 21.85 34.23 -21.35
CA LEU A 12 21.31 34.27 -19.98
C LEU A 12 19.80 34.05 -19.96
N ILE A 13 19.05 34.56 -20.93
CA ILE A 13 17.61 34.28 -21.04
C ILE A 13 17.35 32.83 -21.40
N LEU A 14 18.13 32.21 -22.30
CA LEU A 14 18.05 30.79 -22.61
C LEU A 14 18.48 29.91 -21.42
N SER A 15 19.48 30.29 -20.62
CA SER A 15 19.88 29.57 -19.41
C SER A 15 18.87 29.74 -18.27
N LEU A 16 18.22 30.89 -18.13
CA LEU A 16 17.09 31.07 -17.20
C LEU A 16 15.84 30.33 -17.66
N TYR A 17 15.57 30.21 -18.96
CA TYR A 17 14.49 29.36 -19.49
C TYR A 17 14.80 27.84 -19.30
N CYS A 18 16.07 27.44 -19.27
CA CYS A 18 16.46 26.07 -19.08
C CYS A 18 16.52 25.65 -17.59
N SER A 19 16.61 26.60 -16.65
CA SER A 19 16.64 26.33 -15.20
C SER A 19 15.26 26.43 -14.51
N LEU A 20 14.25 26.95 -15.20
CA LEU A 20 12.85 26.82 -14.79
C LEU A 20 12.20 25.66 -15.56
N LYS A 21 12.66 24.42 -15.32
CA LYS A 21 11.81 23.24 -15.50
C LYS A 21 10.72 23.29 -14.42
N MET A 22 9.79 24.21 -14.57
CA MET A 22 8.53 24.10 -13.87
C MET A 22 7.89 22.79 -14.31
N THR A 23 7.63 21.91 -13.38
CA THR A 23 6.79 20.73 -13.59
C THR A 23 5.46 21.24 -14.12
N LYS A 24 5.20 21.07 -15.43
CA LYS A 24 3.96 21.55 -16.03
C LYS A 24 2.84 20.60 -15.62
N THR A 25 2.14 20.98 -14.58
CA THR A 25 0.94 20.31 -14.09
C THR A 25 -0.28 20.93 -14.75
N TYR A 26 -1.13 20.08 -15.30
CA TYR A 26 -2.42 20.46 -15.88
C TYR A 26 -3.56 19.81 -15.09
N HIS A 27 -4.66 20.53 -14.96
CA HIS A 27 -5.81 20.11 -14.15
C HIS A 27 -7.07 19.82 -14.98
N ASN A 28 -7.02 20.04 -16.28
CA ASN A 28 -8.04 19.60 -17.22
C ASN A 28 -7.42 19.19 -18.55
N LEU A 29 -8.18 18.38 -19.28
CA LEU A 29 -7.69 17.77 -20.51
C LEU A 29 -7.59 18.79 -21.66
N GLN A 30 -8.50 19.78 -21.71
CA GLN A 30 -8.55 20.77 -22.80
C GLN A 30 -7.28 21.61 -22.81
N ASP A 31 -6.89 22.17 -21.66
CA ASP A 31 -5.67 22.98 -21.54
C ASP A 31 -4.40 22.15 -21.84
N ALA A 32 -4.41 20.85 -21.45
CA ALA A 32 -3.32 19.94 -21.72
C ALA A 32 -3.17 19.61 -23.21
N LEU A 33 -4.26 19.58 -23.98
CA LEU A 33 -4.25 19.28 -25.41
C LEU A 33 -3.66 20.39 -26.27
N ASP A 34 -3.61 21.62 -25.79
CA ASP A 34 -2.99 22.73 -26.53
C ASP A 34 -1.45 22.51 -26.67
N ASN A 35 -0.83 21.83 -25.71
CA ASN A 35 0.60 21.52 -25.72
C ASN A 35 0.88 20.11 -25.17
N PRO A 36 0.48 19.04 -25.83
CA PRO A 36 0.46 17.69 -25.26
C PRO A 36 1.86 17.14 -24.90
N LEU A 37 2.93 17.62 -25.55
CA LEU A 37 4.30 17.20 -25.26
C LEU A 37 4.92 17.89 -24.06
N ASP A 38 4.28 18.96 -23.55
CA ASP A 38 4.73 19.67 -22.37
C ASP A 38 4.15 19.11 -21.08
N VAL A 39 3.12 18.25 -21.16
CA VAL A 39 2.39 17.69 -20.02
C VAL A 39 3.24 16.64 -19.34
N LEU A 40 3.65 16.90 -18.08
CA LEU A 40 4.38 15.96 -17.24
C LEU A 40 3.48 15.36 -16.16
N ILE A 41 2.55 16.15 -15.63
CA ILE A 41 1.59 15.75 -14.60
C ILE A 41 0.21 16.16 -15.06
N LEU A 42 -0.72 15.23 -15.06
CA LEU A 42 -2.14 15.48 -15.30
C LEU A 42 -2.92 15.14 -14.03
N GLU A 43 -3.38 16.20 -13.35
CA GLU A 43 -4.07 16.12 -12.06
C GLU A 43 -5.56 16.37 -12.28
N MET A 44 -6.32 15.30 -12.43
CA MET A 44 -7.77 15.33 -12.67
C MET A 44 -8.54 14.56 -11.62
N SER A 45 -8.03 14.50 -10.38
CA SER A 45 -8.74 13.94 -9.25
C SER A 45 -10.04 14.69 -8.95
N MET A 46 -11.00 14.02 -8.31
CA MET A 46 -12.29 14.60 -7.92
C MET A 46 -12.10 15.88 -7.11
N ASN A 47 -11.21 15.86 -6.11
CA ASN A 47 -10.96 17.03 -5.25
C ASN A 47 -10.48 18.24 -6.05
N THR A 48 -9.55 18.05 -6.98
CA THR A 48 -9.04 19.10 -7.86
C THR A 48 -10.13 19.63 -8.77
N ARG A 49 -10.93 18.75 -9.37
CA ARG A 49 -12.02 19.13 -10.28
C ARG A 49 -13.14 19.92 -9.59
N ILE A 50 -13.56 19.47 -8.39
CA ILE A 50 -14.56 20.21 -7.57
C ILE A 50 -14.05 21.60 -7.21
N SER A 51 -12.78 21.73 -6.80
CA SER A 51 -12.18 23.03 -6.48
C SER A 51 -12.15 24.00 -7.67
N MET A 52 -12.19 23.47 -8.89
CA MET A 52 -12.27 24.24 -10.14
C MET A 52 -13.70 24.40 -10.69
N GLY A 53 -14.72 23.90 -9.98
CA GLY A 53 -16.12 23.92 -10.42
C GLY A 53 -16.42 22.96 -11.58
N LEU A 54 -15.61 21.91 -11.76
CA LEU A 54 -15.79 20.88 -12.79
C LEU A 54 -16.53 19.66 -12.23
N HIS A 55 -17.31 18.99 -13.08
CA HIS A 55 -17.99 17.74 -12.73
C HIS A 55 -17.02 16.55 -12.72
N GLU A 56 -17.40 15.45 -12.06
CA GLU A 56 -16.68 14.18 -12.06
C GLU A 56 -16.52 13.63 -13.50
N LEU A 57 -15.43 12.88 -13.71
CA LEU A 57 -15.17 12.26 -15.01
C LEU A 57 -15.90 10.91 -15.10
N GLU A 58 -16.71 10.73 -16.13
CA GLU A 58 -17.37 9.46 -16.44
C GLU A 58 -16.55 8.62 -17.42
N SER A 59 -15.70 9.22 -18.22
CA SER A 59 -14.84 8.53 -19.19
C SER A 59 -13.51 9.25 -19.42
N LEU A 60 -12.45 8.49 -19.68
CA LEU A 60 -11.17 9.00 -20.13
C LEU A 60 -11.06 8.85 -21.66
N PRO A 61 -10.95 9.95 -22.42
CA PRO A 61 -10.94 9.87 -23.88
C PRO A 61 -9.61 9.35 -24.42
N ARG A 62 -9.62 8.78 -25.64
CA ARG A 62 -8.45 8.18 -26.30
C ARG A 62 -7.30 9.14 -26.55
N VAL A 63 -7.58 10.44 -26.61
CA VAL A 63 -6.55 11.49 -26.76
C VAL A 63 -5.52 11.51 -25.63
N ILE A 64 -5.78 10.81 -24.51
CA ILE A 64 -4.79 10.61 -23.43
C ILE A 64 -3.46 10.07 -23.97
N GLY A 65 -3.50 9.23 -25.00
CA GLY A 65 -2.31 8.67 -25.63
C GLY A 65 -1.39 9.71 -26.31
N LEU A 66 -1.82 10.97 -26.51
CA LEU A 66 -1.00 12.01 -27.07
C LEU A 66 0.04 12.58 -26.10
N PHE A 67 -0.14 12.36 -24.79
CA PHE A 67 0.73 12.92 -23.75
C PHE A 67 2.00 12.09 -23.55
N GLN A 68 2.84 12.01 -24.57
CA GLN A 68 4.03 11.13 -24.65
C GLN A 68 5.09 11.39 -23.56
N ASN A 69 5.05 12.54 -22.89
CA ASN A 69 5.98 12.91 -21.82
C ASN A 69 5.36 12.79 -20.43
N LEU A 70 4.09 12.35 -20.32
CA LEU A 70 3.37 12.23 -19.06
C LEU A 70 4.07 11.24 -18.12
N GLN A 71 4.36 11.71 -16.90
CA GLN A 71 4.99 10.93 -15.84
C GLN A 71 4.04 10.57 -14.70
N SER A 72 3.04 11.42 -14.45
CA SER A 72 2.04 11.19 -13.40
C SER A 72 0.64 11.51 -13.91
N LEU A 73 -0.27 10.55 -13.71
CA LEU A 73 -1.69 10.68 -14.06
C LEU A 73 -2.52 10.37 -12.81
N HIS A 74 -3.25 11.38 -12.34
CA HIS A 74 -4.13 11.28 -11.18
C HIS A 74 -5.58 11.44 -11.62
N LEU A 75 -6.37 10.39 -11.42
CA LEU A 75 -7.78 10.28 -11.82
C LEU A 75 -8.66 9.80 -10.66
N ASP A 76 -8.14 9.88 -9.44
CA ASP A 76 -8.83 9.35 -8.25
C ASP A 76 -10.14 10.08 -7.94
N GLY A 77 -11.08 9.34 -7.34
CA GLY A 77 -12.36 9.88 -6.89
C GLY A 77 -13.30 10.32 -8.03
N ASN A 78 -13.24 9.70 -9.19
CA ASN A 78 -14.14 9.97 -10.31
C ASN A 78 -15.18 8.84 -10.50
N GLN A 79 -15.90 8.84 -11.60
CA GLN A 79 -16.88 7.79 -11.97
C GLN A 79 -16.40 6.94 -13.16
N LEU A 80 -15.10 6.78 -13.30
CA LEU A 80 -14.52 6.05 -14.41
C LEU A 80 -14.79 4.54 -14.28
N THR A 81 -15.21 3.92 -15.38
CA THR A 81 -15.48 2.48 -15.45
C THR A 81 -14.44 1.71 -16.29
N THR A 82 -13.79 2.40 -17.24
CA THR A 82 -12.82 1.81 -18.16
C THR A 82 -11.68 2.76 -18.49
N LEU A 83 -10.49 2.20 -18.79
CA LEU A 83 -9.39 2.93 -19.41
C LEU A 83 -9.36 2.64 -20.92
N PRO A 84 -9.09 3.63 -21.78
CA PRO A 84 -8.85 3.41 -23.19
C PRO A 84 -7.52 2.64 -23.37
N LYS A 85 -7.42 1.81 -24.43
CA LYS A 85 -6.18 1.07 -24.75
C LYS A 85 -4.98 2.00 -25.01
N GLU A 86 -5.24 3.21 -25.39
CA GLU A 86 -4.26 4.27 -25.63
C GLU A 86 -3.47 4.65 -24.36
N ILE A 87 -3.92 4.21 -23.16
CA ILE A 87 -3.15 4.33 -21.93
C ILE A 87 -1.76 3.68 -22.07
N GLY A 88 -1.66 2.55 -22.81
CA GLY A 88 -0.40 1.86 -23.06
C GLY A 88 0.63 2.68 -23.86
N GLN A 89 0.23 3.77 -24.48
CA GLN A 89 1.13 4.67 -25.22
C GLN A 89 1.96 5.59 -24.29
N LEU A 90 1.57 5.70 -23.00
CA LEU A 90 2.21 6.60 -22.03
C LEU A 90 3.53 6.00 -21.49
N GLN A 91 4.51 5.83 -22.37
CA GLN A 91 5.73 5.11 -22.10
C GLN A 91 6.64 5.74 -21.01
N LYS A 92 6.42 7.01 -20.62
CA LYS A 92 7.15 7.68 -19.54
C LYS A 92 6.38 7.71 -18.22
N LEU A 93 5.17 7.11 -18.18
CA LEU A 93 4.32 7.12 -16.99
C LEU A 93 4.98 6.31 -15.86
N ARG A 94 5.10 6.96 -14.70
CA ARG A 94 5.66 6.40 -13.46
C ARG A 94 4.60 6.23 -12.38
N VAL A 95 3.60 7.10 -12.35
CA VAL A 95 2.52 7.08 -11.36
C VAL A 95 1.18 7.08 -12.09
N LEU A 96 0.35 6.10 -11.75
CA LEU A 96 -1.05 6.02 -12.19
C LEU A 96 -1.93 5.83 -10.95
N ASN A 97 -2.75 6.85 -10.66
CA ASN A 97 -3.72 6.80 -9.56
C ASN A 97 -5.14 6.76 -10.12
N LEU A 98 -5.84 5.65 -9.87
CA LEU A 98 -7.22 5.37 -10.29
C LEU A 98 -8.13 5.09 -9.07
N ALA A 99 -7.68 5.40 -7.85
CA ALA A 99 -8.41 5.09 -6.63
C ALA A 99 -9.81 5.72 -6.60
N GLY A 100 -10.77 5.08 -5.91
CA GLY A 100 -12.12 5.63 -5.72
C GLY A 100 -12.89 5.84 -7.02
N ASN A 101 -12.84 4.88 -7.94
CA ASN A 101 -13.59 4.88 -9.19
C ASN A 101 -14.53 3.64 -9.26
N GLN A 102 -15.00 3.30 -10.44
CA GLN A 102 -15.91 2.18 -10.68
C GLN A 102 -15.31 1.13 -11.64
N PHE A 103 -13.99 1.00 -11.65
CA PHE A 103 -13.32 0.04 -12.52
C PHE A 103 -13.61 -1.41 -12.11
N THR A 104 -13.90 -2.26 -13.09
CA THR A 104 -14.04 -3.72 -12.91
C THR A 104 -12.86 -4.49 -13.50
N SER A 105 -12.13 -3.88 -14.45
CA SER A 105 -10.97 -4.48 -15.13
C SER A 105 -10.02 -3.43 -15.65
N LEU A 106 -8.75 -3.81 -15.88
CA LEU A 106 -7.77 -3.02 -16.62
C LEU A 106 -7.60 -3.58 -18.03
N PRO A 107 -7.33 -2.73 -19.05
CA PRO A 107 -6.97 -3.21 -20.37
C PRO A 107 -5.59 -3.90 -20.32
N LYS A 108 -5.37 -4.90 -21.19
CA LYS A 108 -4.07 -5.60 -21.29
C LYS A 108 -2.90 -4.66 -21.60
N GLU A 109 -3.18 -3.54 -22.25
CA GLU A 109 -2.22 -2.49 -22.59
C GLU A 109 -1.59 -1.84 -21.36
N ILE A 110 -2.14 -2.08 -20.15
CA ILE A 110 -1.49 -1.67 -18.90
C ILE A 110 -0.07 -2.22 -18.79
N GLY A 111 0.17 -3.45 -19.27
CA GLY A 111 1.48 -4.09 -19.28
C GLY A 111 2.53 -3.37 -20.13
N GLN A 112 2.12 -2.46 -21.02
CA GLN A 112 3.04 -1.66 -21.84
C GLN A 112 3.69 -0.51 -21.06
N LEU A 113 3.20 -0.17 -19.86
CA LEU A 113 3.72 0.93 -19.04
C LEU A 113 5.02 0.55 -18.33
N GLN A 114 6.07 0.29 -19.09
CA GLN A 114 7.35 -0.28 -18.62
C GLN A 114 8.11 0.59 -17.61
N ASN A 115 7.73 1.86 -17.44
CA ASN A 115 8.30 2.77 -16.47
C ASN A 115 7.43 2.99 -15.24
N LEU A 116 6.27 2.29 -15.13
CA LEU A 116 5.34 2.46 -14.02
C LEU A 116 5.98 1.96 -12.71
N GLU A 117 6.02 2.84 -11.72
CA GLU A 117 6.57 2.59 -10.38
C GLU A 117 5.48 2.48 -9.31
N ARG A 118 4.37 3.20 -9.50
CA ARG A 118 3.22 3.18 -8.60
C ARG A 118 1.92 3.04 -9.38
N LEU A 119 1.12 2.04 -8.98
CA LEU A 119 -0.25 1.82 -9.46
C LEU A 119 -1.19 1.78 -8.25
N ASP A 120 -2.15 2.70 -8.23
CA ASP A 120 -3.16 2.79 -7.18
C ASP A 120 -4.54 2.50 -7.76
N LEU A 121 -5.17 1.43 -7.28
CA LEU A 121 -6.49 0.93 -7.70
C LEU A 121 -7.46 0.82 -6.51
N ASP A 122 -7.14 1.44 -5.37
CA ASP A 122 -7.94 1.38 -4.15
C ASP A 122 -9.41 1.78 -4.40
N GLY A 123 -10.34 1.16 -3.66
CA GLY A 123 -11.75 1.58 -3.67
C GLY A 123 -12.43 1.49 -5.03
N ASN A 124 -12.22 0.40 -5.75
CA ASN A 124 -12.85 0.09 -7.03
C ASN A 124 -13.71 -1.21 -6.95
N GLN A 125 -14.02 -1.80 -8.09
CA GLN A 125 -14.84 -3.02 -8.19
C GLN A 125 -14.09 -4.16 -8.89
N PHE A 126 -12.75 -4.19 -8.78
CA PHE A 126 -11.94 -5.23 -9.41
C PHE A 126 -12.18 -6.59 -8.78
N THR A 127 -12.32 -7.62 -9.61
CA THR A 127 -12.34 -9.02 -9.20
C THR A 127 -11.07 -9.76 -9.61
N SER A 128 -10.34 -9.25 -10.61
CA SER A 128 -9.10 -9.82 -11.12
C SER A 128 -8.21 -8.77 -11.77
N LEU A 129 -6.91 -9.06 -11.90
CA LEU A 129 -5.97 -8.29 -12.72
C LEU A 129 -5.65 -9.04 -14.01
N PRO A 130 -5.36 -8.35 -15.11
CA PRO A 130 -4.85 -8.99 -16.31
C PRO A 130 -3.46 -9.59 -16.06
N LYS A 131 -3.12 -10.70 -16.73
CA LYS A 131 -1.80 -11.34 -16.60
C LYS A 131 -0.64 -10.40 -16.99
N GLU A 132 -0.91 -9.43 -17.84
CA GLU A 132 0.02 -8.40 -18.30
C GLU A 132 0.52 -7.50 -17.15
N ILE A 133 -0.12 -7.54 -15.96
CA ILE A 133 0.38 -6.86 -14.76
C ILE A 133 1.83 -7.28 -14.44
N GLY A 134 2.18 -8.56 -14.67
CA GLY A 134 3.53 -9.09 -14.46
C GLY A 134 4.62 -8.45 -15.35
N GLN A 135 4.23 -7.73 -16.39
CA GLN A 135 5.15 -7.02 -17.28
C GLN A 135 5.67 -5.70 -16.68
N LEU A 136 5.07 -5.19 -15.60
CA LEU A 136 5.42 -3.91 -14.96
C LEU A 136 6.68 -4.04 -14.11
N GLN A 137 7.82 -4.28 -14.74
CA GLN A 137 9.07 -4.66 -14.08
C GLN A 137 9.67 -3.57 -13.16
N LYS A 138 9.23 -2.31 -13.27
CA LYS A 138 9.66 -1.21 -12.38
C LYS A 138 8.68 -0.93 -11.26
N LEU A 139 7.57 -1.68 -11.18
CA LEU A 139 6.53 -1.43 -10.18
C LEU A 139 7.07 -1.71 -8.77
N ARG A 140 6.98 -0.70 -7.91
CA ARG A 140 7.40 -0.72 -6.50
C ARG A 140 6.22 -0.70 -5.54
N VAL A 141 5.13 -0.04 -5.92
CA VAL A 141 3.92 0.10 -5.08
C VAL A 141 2.71 -0.31 -5.89
N LEU A 142 1.99 -1.30 -5.38
CA LEU A 142 0.69 -1.73 -5.91
C LEU A 142 -0.35 -1.70 -4.79
N ASN A 143 -1.35 -0.83 -4.95
CA ASN A 143 -2.48 -0.72 -4.04
C ASN A 143 -3.74 -1.28 -4.71
N LEU A 144 -4.32 -2.32 -4.13
CA LEU A 144 -5.53 -3.02 -4.57
C LEU A 144 -6.59 -3.03 -3.45
N ALA A 145 -6.42 -2.22 -2.41
CA ALA A 145 -7.33 -2.22 -1.26
C ALA A 145 -8.78 -1.89 -1.67
N GLY A 146 -9.75 -2.27 -0.84
CA GLY A 146 -11.15 -1.88 -1.05
C GLY A 146 -11.76 -2.37 -2.37
N ASN A 147 -11.41 -3.59 -2.81
CA ASN A 147 -11.92 -4.20 -4.03
C ASN A 147 -12.66 -5.53 -3.76
N GLN A 148 -12.85 -6.36 -4.76
CA GLN A 148 -13.57 -7.63 -4.67
C GLN A 148 -12.69 -8.82 -5.08
N PHE A 149 -11.36 -8.71 -4.89
CA PHE A 149 -10.44 -9.79 -5.24
C PHE A 149 -10.64 -11.02 -4.34
N THR A 150 -10.65 -12.20 -4.96
CA THR A 150 -10.56 -13.49 -4.27
C THR A 150 -9.21 -14.17 -4.50
N SER A 151 -8.50 -13.77 -5.55
CA SER A 151 -7.18 -14.29 -5.91
C SER A 151 -6.39 -13.27 -6.74
N LEU A 152 -5.07 -13.46 -6.84
CA LEU A 152 -4.20 -12.71 -7.75
C LEU A 152 -3.72 -13.65 -8.89
N PRO A 153 -3.42 -13.12 -10.07
CA PRO A 153 -2.81 -13.90 -11.13
C PRO A 153 -1.40 -14.35 -10.71
N LYS A 154 -0.95 -15.53 -11.18
CA LYS A 154 0.40 -16.03 -10.88
C LYS A 154 1.51 -15.09 -11.34
N GLU A 155 1.24 -14.29 -12.35
CA GLU A 155 2.15 -13.29 -12.91
C GLU A 155 2.49 -12.18 -11.90
N ILE A 156 1.78 -12.08 -10.76
CA ILE A 156 2.14 -11.19 -9.65
C ILE A 156 3.58 -11.45 -9.16
N GLY A 157 4.01 -12.72 -9.17
CA GLY A 157 5.37 -13.11 -8.79
C GLY A 157 6.48 -12.58 -9.71
N GLN A 158 6.13 -12.04 -10.88
CA GLN A 158 7.09 -11.44 -11.80
C GLN A 158 7.48 -10.00 -11.42
N LEU A 159 6.77 -9.37 -10.49
CA LEU A 159 7.00 -7.99 -10.04
C LEU A 159 8.21 -7.91 -9.08
N GLN A 160 9.39 -8.22 -9.58
CA GLN A 160 10.62 -8.41 -8.77
C GLN A 160 11.11 -7.14 -8.05
N ASN A 161 10.58 -5.97 -8.37
CA ASN A 161 10.89 -4.71 -7.70
C ASN A 161 9.79 -4.23 -6.75
N LEU A 162 8.72 -5.05 -6.55
CA LEU A 162 7.61 -4.67 -5.69
C LEU A 162 8.08 -4.63 -4.22
N GLU A 163 7.89 -3.47 -3.60
CA GLU A 163 8.25 -3.18 -2.22
C GLU A 163 7.01 -3.10 -1.31
N ARG A 164 5.88 -2.65 -1.86
CA ARG A 164 4.63 -2.50 -1.11
C ARG A 164 3.46 -3.07 -1.88
N LEU A 165 2.72 -3.97 -1.23
CA LEU A 165 1.48 -4.55 -1.75
C LEU A 165 0.37 -4.36 -0.72
N ASP A 166 -0.67 -3.63 -1.11
CA ASP A 166 -1.87 -3.46 -0.30
C ASP A 166 -3.03 -4.26 -0.91
N LEU A 167 -3.57 -5.19 -0.13
CA LEU A 167 -4.70 -6.07 -0.48
C LEU A 167 -5.84 -5.95 0.53
N ALA A 168 -5.83 -4.94 1.41
CA ALA A 168 -6.82 -4.78 2.47
C ALA A 168 -8.25 -4.66 1.91
N GLY A 169 -9.25 -5.05 2.70
CA GLY A 169 -10.65 -4.87 2.33
C GLY A 169 -11.06 -5.63 1.07
N ASN A 170 -10.56 -6.85 0.89
CA ASN A 170 -10.90 -7.74 -0.22
C ASN A 170 -11.57 -9.04 0.29
N GLN A 171 -11.56 -10.09 -0.50
CA GLN A 171 -12.20 -11.36 -0.19
C GLN A 171 -11.22 -12.55 -0.25
N PHE A 172 -9.93 -12.31 0.02
CA PHE A 172 -8.91 -13.35 -0.01
C PHE A 172 -9.13 -14.37 1.13
N THR A 173 -9.04 -15.65 0.79
CA THR A 173 -8.95 -16.77 1.76
C THR A 173 -7.57 -17.43 1.73
N SER A 174 -6.80 -17.19 0.68
CA SER A 174 -5.43 -17.67 0.46
C SER A 174 -4.69 -16.74 -0.50
N LEU A 175 -3.37 -16.85 -0.56
CA LEU A 175 -2.52 -16.15 -1.53
C LEU A 175 -1.95 -17.14 -2.55
N PRO A 176 -1.66 -16.71 -3.79
CA PRO A 176 -0.94 -17.55 -4.74
C PRO A 176 0.49 -17.81 -4.25
N LYS A 177 1.01 -19.01 -4.52
CA LYS A 177 2.40 -19.38 -4.11
C LYS A 177 3.46 -18.42 -4.68
N GLU A 178 3.17 -17.80 -5.79
CA GLU A 178 4.04 -16.86 -6.48
C GLU A 178 4.27 -15.57 -5.68
N ILE A 179 3.45 -15.29 -4.66
CA ILE A 179 3.71 -14.16 -3.75
C ILE A 179 5.09 -14.32 -3.06
N GLY A 180 5.50 -15.58 -2.80
CA GLY A 180 6.82 -15.90 -2.24
C GLY A 180 8.00 -15.51 -3.14
N GLN A 181 7.79 -15.19 -4.39
CA GLN A 181 8.81 -14.78 -5.34
C GLN A 181 9.14 -13.27 -5.28
N LEU A 182 8.35 -12.47 -4.55
CA LEU A 182 8.53 -11.03 -4.42
C LEU A 182 9.65 -10.70 -3.41
N GLN A 183 10.90 -10.85 -3.82
CA GLN A 183 12.07 -10.81 -2.93
C GLN A 183 12.36 -9.43 -2.30
N LYS A 184 11.79 -8.34 -2.84
CA LYS A 184 11.95 -6.98 -2.31
C LYS A 184 10.75 -6.50 -1.51
N LEU A 185 9.75 -7.36 -1.29
CA LEU A 185 8.53 -6.96 -0.59
C LEU A 185 8.85 -6.64 0.87
N GLU A 186 8.69 -5.37 1.23
CA GLU A 186 8.92 -4.86 2.58
C GLU A 186 7.62 -4.67 3.38
N ALA A 187 6.52 -4.32 2.69
CA ALA A 187 5.22 -4.09 3.32
C ALA A 187 4.12 -4.88 2.62
N LEU A 188 3.38 -5.66 3.40
CA LEU A 188 2.22 -6.41 2.95
C LEU A 188 1.03 -6.12 3.87
N ASN A 189 -0.02 -5.57 3.30
CA ASN A 189 -1.28 -5.33 3.99
C ASN A 189 -2.35 -6.30 3.49
N LEU A 190 -2.89 -7.11 4.40
CA LEU A 190 -3.94 -8.10 4.15
C LEU A 190 -5.16 -7.87 5.05
N ASP A 191 -5.26 -6.72 5.73
CA ASP A 191 -6.34 -6.42 6.67
C ASP A 191 -7.73 -6.61 6.04
N HIS A 192 -8.70 -7.02 6.86
CA HIS A 192 -10.11 -7.10 6.46
C HIS A 192 -10.35 -7.97 5.22
N ASN A 193 -9.78 -9.17 5.24
CA ASN A 193 -10.04 -10.22 4.26
C ASN A 193 -10.84 -11.38 4.89
N ARG A 194 -10.67 -12.60 4.40
CA ARG A 194 -11.38 -13.79 4.89
C ARG A 194 -10.41 -14.92 5.26
N PHE A 195 -9.22 -14.58 5.74
CA PHE A 195 -8.25 -15.57 6.18
C PHE A 195 -8.70 -16.26 7.46
N THR A 196 -8.81 -17.58 7.43
CA THR A 196 -9.08 -18.42 8.62
C THR A 196 -7.81 -19.06 9.15
N ILE A 197 -6.77 -19.15 8.32
CA ILE A 197 -5.44 -19.65 8.62
C ILE A 197 -4.39 -18.66 8.10
N PHE A 198 -3.25 -18.58 8.77
CA PHE A 198 -2.14 -17.75 8.34
C PHE A 198 -1.62 -18.18 6.95
N PRO A 199 -1.49 -17.25 5.98
CA PRO A 199 -1.06 -17.61 4.63
C PRO A 199 0.41 -18.04 4.63
N LYS A 200 0.63 -19.35 4.46
CA LYS A 200 1.98 -19.97 4.51
C LYS A 200 2.94 -19.46 3.42
N GLU A 201 2.41 -18.90 2.36
CA GLU A 201 3.16 -18.35 1.22
C GLU A 201 4.05 -17.18 1.64
N ILE A 202 3.65 -16.44 2.70
CA ILE A 202 4.38 -15.28 3.24
C ILE A 202 5.72 -15.69 3.85
N ARG A 203 5.87 -16.93 4.33
CA ARG A 203 7.09 -17.43 5.01
C ARG A 203 8.38 -17.26 4.19
N GLN A 204 8.29 -17.06 2.87
CA GLN A 204 9.42 -16.88 1.98
C GLN A 204 9.86 -15.40 1.86
N GLN A 205 9.11 -14.47 2.49
CA GLN A 205 9.33 -13.03 2.40
C GLN A 205 10.44 -12.56 3.36
N GLN A 206 11.69 -12.78 2.97
CA GLN A 206 12.84 -12.44 3.82
C GLN A 206 13.05 -10.93 4.02
N SER A 207 12.52 -10.09 3.11
CA SER A 207 12.64 -8.63 3.19
C SER A 207 11.49 -7.97 3.97
N LEU A 208 10.48 -8.75 4.38
CA LEU A 208 9.25 -8.20 4.96
C LEU A 208 9.52 -7.55 6.32
N LYS A 209 9.14 -6.28 6.45
CA LYS A 209 9.26 -5.44 7.65
C LYS A 209 7.91 -5.15 8.28
N TRP A 210 6.87 -4.98 7.46
CA TRP A 210 5.51 -4.64 7.90
C TRP A 210 4.51 -5.64 7.37
N LEU A 211 3.84 -6.34 8.28
CA LEU A 211 2.77 -7.30 7.97
C LEU A 211 1.51 -6.93 8.74
N ARG A 212 0.41 -6.75 8.02
CA ARG A 212 -0.91 -6.53 8.58
C ARG A 212 -1.86 -7.65 8.16
N LEU A 213 -2.58 -8.21 9.12
CA LEU A 213 -3.58 -9.28 9.01
C LEU A 213 -4.72 -9.04 10.00
N SER A 214 -5.11 -7.77 10.17
CA SER A 214 -6.17 -7.38 11.11
C SER A 214 -7.56 -7.60 10.50
N GLY A 215 -8.56 -7.81 11.35
CA GLY A 215 -9.96 -7.91 10.90
C GLY A 215 -10.28 -9.18 10.12
N ASP A 216 -9.55 -10.26 10.34
CA ASP A 216 -9.76 -11.58 9.72
C ASP A 216 -10.38 -12.58 10.72
N GLN A 217 -10.26 -13.86 10.47
CA GLN A 217 -10.80 -14.92 11.32
C GLN A 217 -9.70 -15.89 11.80
N LEU A 218 -8.47 -15.40 11.97
CA LEU A 218 -7.33 -16.19 12.37
C LEU A 218 -7.50 -16.71 13.79
N LYS A 219 -7.38 -18.03 13.98
CA LYS A 219 -7.48 -18.68 15.30
C LYS A 219 -6.11 -18.96 15.92
N THR A 220 -5.09 -19.14 15.10
CA THR A 220 -3.73 -19.48 15.52
C THR A 220 -2.70 -18.87 14.58
N LEU A 221 -1.50 -18.62 15.09
CA LEU A 221 -0.31 -18.35 14.26
C LEU A 221 0.54 -19.64 14.18
N PRO A 222 1.06 -19.98 13.01
CA PRO A 222 1.98 -21.11 12.88
C PRO A 222 3.37 -20.75 13.41
N LYS A 223 4.14 -21.75 13.84
CA LYS A 223 5.53 -21.56 14.28
C LYS A 223 6.43 -20.97 13.18
N GLU A 224 6.09 -21.18 11.91
CA GLU A 224 6.80 -20.68 10.74
C GLU A 224 6.80 -19.12 10.64
N ILE A 225 6.05 -18.42 11.51
CA ILE A 225 6.16 -16.95 11.65
C ILE A 225 7.60 -16.52 11.98
N LEU A 226 8.35 -17.36 12.70
CA LEU A 226 9.76 -17.15 13.02
C LEU A 226 10.66 -16.95 11.78
N LEU A 227 10.21 -17.40 10.60
CA LEU A 227 10.99 -17.23 9.36
C LEU A 227 11.03 -15.78 8.86
N LEU A 228 10.15 -14.90 9.37
CA LEU A 228 10.11 -13.49 9.03
C LEU A 228 11.05 -12.67 9.92
N GLN A 229 12.35 -12.96 9.87
CA GLN A 229 13.36 -12.43 10.80
C GLN A 229 13.55 -10.91 10.75
N ASN A 230 13.19 -10.27 9.63
CA ASN A 230 13.30 -8.81 9.47
C ASN A 230 12.02 -8.06 9.84
N LEU A 231 10.99 -8.78 10.35
CA LEU A 231 9.71 -8.18 10.68
C LEU A 231 9.84 -7.19 11.84
N GLN A 232 9.43 -5.95 11.60
CA GLN A 232 9.48 -4.85 12.56
C GLN A 232 8.10 -4.53 13.15
N SER A 233 7.05 -4.68 12.35
CA SER A 233 5.68 -4.44 12.79
C SER A 233 4.78 -5.58 12.34
N LEU A 234 4.00 -6.12 13.29
CA LEU A 234 3.04 -7.20 13.07
C LEU A 234 1.68 -6.80 13.67
N HIS A 235 0.69 -6.62 12.81
CA HIS A 235 -0.68 -6.33 13.21
C HIS A 235 -1.56 -7.55 12.99
N LEU A 236 -2.22 -8.01 14.05
CA LEU A 236 -3.09 -9.19 14.12
C LEU A 236 -4.36 -8.89 14.92
N ASP A 237 -4.65 -7.61 15.09
CA ASP A 237 -5.83 -7.16 15.83
C ASP A 237 -7.13 -7.62 15.18
N SER A 238 -8.21 -7.62 15.97
CA SER A 238 -9.55 -7.96 15.46
C SER A 238 -9.60 -9.34 14.78
N ASN A 239 -8.98 -10.34 15.45
CA ASN A 239 -8.96 -11.73 15.02
C ASN A 239 -9.58 -12.66 16.09
N GLN A 240 -9.36 -13.95 16.00
CA GLN A 240 -9.86 -14.96 16.95
C GLN A 240 -8.72 -15.74 17.62
N LEU A 241 -7.53 -15.13 17.75
CA LEU A 241 -6.36 -15.80 18.32
C LEU A 241 -6.60 -16.16 19.79
N THR A 242 -6.36 -17.43 20.12
CA THR A 242 -6.47 -17.96 21.49
C THR A 242 -5.11 -18.14 22.17
N SER A 243 -4.05 -18.20 21.40
CA SER A 243 -2.66 -18.33 21.85
C SER A 243 -1.67 -17.86 20.78
N LEU A 244 -0.43 -17.59 21.20
CA LEU A 244 0.70 -17.38 20.30
C LEU A 244 1.68 -18.57 20.42
N PRO A 245 2.38 -18.93 19.33
CA PRO A 245 3.46 -19.91 19.39
C PRO A 245 4.65 -19.32 20.18
N LYS A 246 5.39 -20.17 20.91
CA LYS A 246 6.59 -19.74 21.63
C LYS A 246 7.67 -19.14 20.72
N GLU A 247 7.67 -19.54 19.47
CA GLU A 247 8.57 -19.08 18.42
C GLU A 247 8.41 -17.57 18.13
N ILE A 248 7.32 -16.92 18.59
CA ILE A 248 7.16 -15.46 18.47
C ILE A 248 8.35 -14.72 19.11
N GLY A 249 8.92 -15.24 20.19
CA GLY A 249 10.08 -14.66 20.85
C GLY A 249 11.36 -14.64 20.02
N GLN A 250 11.38 -15.28 18.86
CA GLN A 250 12.54 -15.28 17.95
C GLN A 250 12.52 -14.11 16.95
N LEU A 251 11.43 -13.34 16.86
CA LEU A 251 11.31 -12.18 15.98
C LEU A 251 12.08 -10.96 16.54
N GLN A 252 13.40 -11.06 16.56
CA GLN A 252 14.27 -10.11 17.25
C GLN A 252 14.25 -8.68 16.68
N SER A 253 13.78 -8.51 15.44
CA SER A 253 13.61 -7.18 14.82
C SER A 253 12.28 -6.53 15.16
N LEU A 254 11.37 -7.24 15.87
CA LEU A 254 10.02 -6.76 16.10
C LEU A 254 10.02 -5.59 17.08
N PHE A 255 9.48 -4.47 16.61
CA PHE A 255 9.34 -3.20 17.32
C PHE A 255 7.91 -2.97 17.82
N GLU A 256 6.91 -3.39 17.00
CA GLU A 256 5.49 -3.22 17.28
C GLU A 256 4.75 -4.53 17.07
N LEU A 257 3.93 -4.92 18.08
CA LEU A 257 3.04 -6.06 18.01
C LEU A 257 1.63 -5.64 18.45
N ASN A 258 0.68 -5.68 17.51
CA ASN A 258 -0.71 -5.40 17.80
C ASN A 258 -1.53 -6.69 17.82
N LEU A 259 -2.09 -7.02 19.00
CA LEU A 259 -2.90 -8.20 19.29
C LEU A 259 -4.25 -7.83 19.91
N GLN A 260 -4.63 -6.55 19.87
CA GLN A 260 -5.91 -6.10 20.42
C GLN A 260 -7.08 -6.86 19.82
N ASP A 261 -8.21 -6.90 20.52
CA ASP A 261 -9.45 -7.49 20.05
C ASP A 261 -9.25 -8.93 19.53
N ASN A 262 -8.74 -9.80 20.45
CA ASN A 262 -8.54 -11.22 20.23
C ASN A 262 -9.13 -12.02 21.42
N LYS A 263 -8.85 -13.32 21.50
CA LYS A 263 -9.34 -14.22 22.57
C LYS A 263 -8.20 -14.76 23.45
N LEU A 264 -7.10 -13.97 23.54
CA LEU A 264 -5.91 -14.36 24.29
C LEU A 264 -6.20 -14.31 25.80
N LYS A 265 -5.74 -15.34 26.52
CA LYS A 265 -5.79 -15.43 27.99
C LYS A 265 -4.40 -15.38 28.61
N THR A 266 -3.39 -15.80 27.86
CA THR A 266 -1.98 -15.85 28.26
C THR A 266 -1.09 -15.54 27.05
N LEU A 267 0.15 -15.09 27.32
CA LEU A 267 1.22 -15.04 26.32
C LEU A 267 2.31 -16.07 26.68
N PRO A 268 3.02 -16.64 25.71
CA PRO A 268 4.18 -17.47 25.97
C PRO A 268 5.26 -16.66 26.70
N LYS A 269 5.97 -17.27 27.65
CA LYS A 269 7.07 -16.59 28.38
C LYS A 269 8.17 -16.06 27.44
N GLU A 270 8.32 -16.66 26.30
CA GLU A 270 9.26 -16.28 25.24
C GLU A 270 8.96 -14.89 24.65
N ILE A 271 7.79 -14.31 24.94
CA ILE A 271 7.49 -12.89 24.56
C ILE A 271 8.55 -11.94 25.19
N GLY A 272 9.06 -12.26 26.37
CA GLY A 272 10.14 -11.51 27.04
C GLY A 272 11.49 -11.55 26.30
N GLN A 273 11.63 -12.37 25.27
CA GLN A 273 12.83 -12.41 24.42
C GLN A 273 12.83 -11.33 23.34
N LEU A 274 11.70 -10.64 23.12
CA LEU A 274 11.56 -9.56 22.13
C LEU A 274 12.19 -8.26 22.66
N GLN A 275 13.52 -8.21 22.70
CA GLN A 275 14.25 -7.10 23.33
C GLN A 275 14.09 -5.73 22.64
N ASN A 276 13.69 -5.74 21.36
CA ASN A 276 13.45 -4.52 20.59
C ASN A 276 11.97 -4.09 20.58
N LEU A 277 11.08 -4.87 21.25
CA LEU A 277 9.68 -4.53 21.28
C LEU A 277 9.42 -3.29 22.13
N GLN A 278 8.86 -2.25 21.51
CA GLN A 278 8.55 -1.00 22.16
C GLN A 278 7.05 -0.81 22.39
N VAL A 279 6.22 -1.36 21.51
CA VAL A 279 4.76 -1.22 21.59
C VAL A 279 4.09 -2.59 21.50
N LEU A 280 3.29 -2.92 22.53
CA LEU A 280 2.49 -4.14 22.59
C LEU A 280 1.03 -3.77 22.91
N ARG A 281 0.14 -3.89 21.94
CA ARG A 281 -1.29 -3.62 22.14
C ARG A 281 -2.05 -4.91 22.44
N LEU A 282 -2.69 -4.96 23.61
CA LEU A 282 -3.36 -6.17 24.14
C LEU A 282 -4.82 -5.92 24.59
N TYR A 283 -5.33 -4.70 24.48
CA TYR A 283 -6.68 -4.41 24.96
C TYR A 283 -7.75 -5.27 24.23
N SER A 284 -8.93 -5.37 24.81
CA SER A 284 -10.01 -6.26 24.32
C SER A 284 -9.56 -7.72 24.16
N ASN A 285 -8.78 -8.24 25.14
CA ASN A 285 -8.46 -9.66 25.31
C ASN A 285 -8.93 -10.14 26.69
N SER A 286 -8.71 -11.39 27.04
CA SER A 286 -9.21 -12.02 28.29
C SER A 286 -8.11 -12.27 29.33
N PHE A 287 -7.16 -11.36 29.48
CA PHE A 287 -6.07 -11.50 30.45
C PHE A 287 -6.55 -11.28 31.90
N SER A 288 -6.15 -12.15 32.82
CA SER A 288 -6.29 -11.93 34.26
C SER A 288 -5.30 -10.88 34.75
N LEU A 289 -5.58 -10.25 35.92
CA LEU A 289 -4.66 -9.30 36.56
C LEU A 289 -3.27 -9.92 36.77
N LYS A 290 -3.24 -11.19 37.21
CA LYS A 290 -1.97 -11.92 37.38
C LYS A 290 -1.17 -12.06 36.09
N GLU A 291 -1.86 -12.32 34.98
CA GLU A 291 -1.18 -12.47 33.67
C GLU A 291 -0.72 -11.11 33.14
N LYS A 292 -1.50 -10.04 33.34
CA LYS A 292 -1.09 -8.66 33.01
C LYS A 292 0.21 -8.27 33.74
N GLN A 293 0.30 -8.52 35.06
CA GLN A 293 1.50 -8.30 35.86
C GLN A 293 2.71 -9.09 35.33
N LYS A 294 2.52 -10.37 35.04
CA LYS A 294 3.56 -11.24 34.48
C LYS A 294 4.08 -10.72 33.13
N ILE A 295 3.18 -10.25 32.25
CA ILE A 295 3.58 -9.69 30.95
C ILE A 295 4.41 -8.40 31.15
N GLN A 296 4.02 -7.54 32.09
CA GLN A 296 4.76 -6.33 32.44
C GLN A 296 6.16 -6.65 32.99
N GLU A 297 6.30 -7.70 33.83
CA GLU A 297 7.58 -8.19 34.32
C GLU A 297 8.49 -8.72 33.21
N LEU A 298 7.91 -9.40 32.20
CA LEU A 298 8.65 -9.94 31.06
C LEU A 298 9.14 -8.86 30.09
N LEU A 299 8.45 -7.73 30.01
CA LEU A 299 8.69 -6.64 29.05
C LEU A 299 8.75 -5.28 29.77
N PRO A 300 9.72 -5.05 30.69
CA PRO A 300 9.71 -3.87 31.55
C PRO A 300 9.93 -2.54 30.82
N ASN A 301 10.47 -2.56 29.61
CA ASN A 301 10.76 -1.37 28.81
C ASN A 301 9.77 -1.18 27.62
N CYS A 302 8.72 -2.01 27.55
CA CYS A 302 7.74 -1.97 26.49
C CYS A 302 6.50 -1.19 26.95
N GLU A 303 5.98 -0.33 26.10
CA GLU A 303 4.66 0.28 26.28
C GLU A 303 3.59 -0.81 26.02
N ILE A 304 2.79 -1.13 27.05
CA ILE A 304 1.82 -2.24 26.97
C ILE A 304 0.42 -1.68 27.23
N ASP A 305 -0.41 -1.75 26.20
CA ASP A 305 -1.79 -1.34 26.20
C ASP A 305 -2.71 -2.49 26.59
N PHE A 306 -3.28 -2.48 27.79
CA PHE A 306 -4.32 -3.44 28.23
C PHE A 306 -5.74 -2.84 28.19
N GLU A 307 -5.89 -1.54 28.01
CA GLU A 307 -7.15 -0.80 28.02
C GLU A 307 -7.23 0.13 26.81
N SER A 308 -8.40 0.30 26.23
CA SER A 308 -8.57 1.23 25.09
C SER A 308 -8.32 2.67 25.55
N GLU A 309 -7.56 3.43 24.77
CA GLU A 309 -7.43 4.89 24.97
C GLU A 309 -8.85 5.52 24.97
N GLY A 310 -9.34 5.92 26.12
CA GLY A 310 -10.66 6.53 26.27
C GLY A 310 -11.35 6.27 27.60
N LYS A 311 -10.80 5.44 28.48
CA LYS A 311 -11.24 5.27 29.87
C LYS A 311 -10.13 5.62 30.85
N SER A 312 -9.58 6.84 30.72
CA SER A 312 -8.79 7.43 31.80
C SER A 312 -9.78 8.08 32.80
N GLU A 313 -9.81 7.49 34.00
CA GLU A 313 -10.20 8.14 35.26
C GLU A 313 -11.52 8.92 35.31
N SER A 314 -12.63 8.21 35.48
CA SER A 314 -13.78 8.78 36.19
C SER A 314 -14.52 7.73 37.03
N SER A 315 -13.79 7.03 37.94
CA SER A 315 -14.42 6.25 39.00
C SER A 315 -13.45 5.94 40.14
N LEU A 316 -12.85 7.01 40.71
CA LEU A 316 -12.28 6.98 42.06
C LEU A 316 -12.73 8.28 42.78
N THR A 317 -14.06 8.43 42.99
CA THR A 317 -14.66 9.24 44.06
C THR A 317 -16.09 8.76 44.23
N GLU A 318 -16.29 7.79 45.09
CA GLU A 318 -17.32 7.76 46.14
C GLU A 318 -17.06 6.57 47.07
#